data_45d64fadd3d5676ab7486c98c3122768
#
_entry.id   45d64fadd3d5676ab7486c98c3122768
#
_cell.length_a   1.000
_cell.length_b   1.000
_cell.length_c   1.000
_cell.angle_alpha   90.00
_cell.angle_beta   90.00
_cell.angle_gamma   90.00
#
_symmetry.space_group_name_H-M   'P 1'
#
loop_
_entity.id
_entity.type
_entity.pdbx_description
1 polymer ?
#
loop_
_entity_poly.entity_id
_entity_poly.type
_entity_poly.pdbx_seq_one_letter_code
_entity_poly.pdbx_strand_id
1 'polypeptide(L)'
;LRRTLLQRLAALGPARAQLGADAELGSRLLEQVEALDGYISRYRVQRQLVLLVPVLLIICTAVFSPLAAVLLLLTAPLVPVFMILLGKAAASASQRQFVALARMSGRFSDLLRGSWTLRHLGALPAAETEVETAAEHYRAGTMRVLRMAFLSGAVLELFSSLAIALVALYLGLGLLGILPWAKGEIPVPYLGALFILLLAPEFYAPLRQLGADYHAKAEAEGAMTELLPLLNQQVWAHPGREPVTLSAAPRIECNQLAIEGRLAPLDLRVQPAERVVLQGASGSGKSSLLEALLGFVPWQGELLINGRSLLDLSRPGWLRHVGYLAQQVPILHGSIADNLRLAAPAATDAELIAVLEQVALWPLIRQLPKGLETELGERGLGLSGGQLSRLALARLLLRDNPVWLLDEPTAHLDADTAELIHALLERLSQGRTLLLVSHDLQGLDWADRVVTLGQSEQRLEAADV
;
A
#
# COMPACT_ATOMS: atom_id res chain seq x y z
N LEU A 1 -13.05 -4.61 -2.38
CA LEU A 1 -11.64 -4.94 -2.39
C LEU A 1 -10.79 -3.92 -1.60
N ARG A 2 -10.87 -2.59 -1.87
CA ARG A 2 -10.13 -1.54 -1.12
C ARG A 2 -10.34 -1.66 0.39
N ARG A 3 -11.59 -1.77 0.84
CA ARG A 3 -11.93 -1.92 2.26
C ARG A 3 -11.28 -3.17 2.87
N THR A 4 -11.31 -4.29 2.15
CA THR A 4 -10.70 -5.56 2.61
C THR A 4 -9.19 -5.45 2.74
N LEU A 5 -8.53 -4.82 1.74
CA LEU A 5 -7.08 -4.56 1.77
C LEU A 5 -6.69 -3.63 2.92
N LEU A 6 -7.42 -2.53 3.12
CA LEU A 6 -7.19 -1.61 4.25
C LEU A 6 -7.34 -2.31 5.60
N GLN A 7 -8.39 -3.15 5.76
CA GLN A 7 -8.59 -3.92 6.98
C GLN A 7 -7.44 -4.92 7.22
N ARG A 8 -6.92 -5.56 6.16
CA ARG A 8 -5.76 -6.46 6.27
C ARG A 8 -4.49 -5.72 6.64
N LEU A 9 -4.20 -4.57 6.00
CA LEU A 9 -3.04 -3.75 6.34
C LEU A 9 -3.11 -3.23 7.77
N ALA A 10 -4.29 -2.83 8.23
CA ALA A 10 -4.50 -2.44 9.62
C ALA A 10 -4.29 -3.61 10.60
N ALA A 11 -4.70 -4.83 10.21
CA ALA A 11 -4.52 -6.03 11.02
C ALA A 11 -3.07 -6.48 11.11
N LEU A 12 -2.24 -6.21 10.08
CA LEU A 12 -0.80 -6.48 10.09
C LEU A 12 -0.03 -5.57 11.06
N GLY A 13 -0.56 -4.39 11.38
CA GLY A 13 0.11 -3.45 12.26
C GLY A 13 1.52 -3.10 11.76
N PRO A 14 2.55 -3.11 12.64
CA PRO A 14 3.94 -2.82 12.28
C PRO A 14 4.53 -3.79 11.24
N ALA A 15 4.06 -5.04 11.17
CA ALA A 15 4.55 -6.02 10.19
C ALA A 15 4.29 -5.59 8.74
N ARG A 16 3.40 -4.63 8.49
CA ARG A 16 3.17 -4.07 7.16
C ARG A 16 4.43 -3.43 6.54
N ALA A 17 5.38 -2.97 7.36
CA ALA A 17 6.64 -2.40 6.88
C ALA A 17 7.48 -3.39 6.06
N GLN A 18 7.27 -4.70 6.24
CA GLN A 18 7.92 -5.75 5.45
C GLN A 18 7.37 -5.83 4.02
N LEU A 19 6.19 -5.27 3.76
CA LEU A 19 5.53 -5.27 2.45
C LEU A 19 5.90 -4.07 1.57
N GLY A 20 6.61 -3.10 2.12
CA GLY A 20 7.05 -1.87 1.46
C GLY A 20 6.79 -0.62 2.28
N ALA A 21 7.21 0.52 1.75
CA ALA A 21 6.96 1.82 2.39
C ALA A 21 5.47 2.17 2.36
N ASP A 22 4.99 2.90 3.36
CA ASP A 22 3.57 3.29 3.47
C ASP A 22 3.05 4.03 2.22
N ALA A 23 3.88 4.86 1.58
CA ALA A 23 3.53 5.55 0.34
C ALA A 23 3.34 4.57 -0.84
N GLU A 24 4.19 3.54 -0.93
CA GLU A 24 4.09 2.49 -1.94
C GLU A 24 2.83 1.63 -1.73
N LEU A 25 2.54 1.25 -0.48
CA LEU A 25 1.32 0.54 -0.14
C LEU A 25 0.07 1.37 -0.44
N GLY A 26 0.12 2.69 -0.21
CA GLY A 26 -0.95 3.63 -0.57
C GLY A 26 -1.20 3.67 -2.08
N SER A 27 -0.15 3.81 -2.89
CA SER A 27 -0.24 3.77 -4.36
C SER A 27 -0.81 2.44 -4.85
N ARG A 28 -0.34 1.31 -4.31
CA ARG A 28 -0.88 -0.02 -4.65
C ARG A 28 -2.38 -0.14 -4.35
N LEU A 29 -2.86 0.43 -3.24
CA LEU A 29 -4.28 0.42 -2.87
C LEU A 29 -5.15 1.30 -3.76
N LEU A 30 -4.61 2.42 -4.23
CA LEU A 30 -5.35 3.37 -5.06
C LEU A 30 -5.29 2.96 -6.53
N GLU A 31 -4.10 2.89 -7.09
CA GLU A 31 -3.87 2.72 -8.53
C GLU A 31 -4.15 1.28 -8.99
N GLN A 32 -3.62 0.28 -8.27
CA GLN A 32 -3.76 -1.10 -8.70
C GLN A 32 -5.19 -1.64 -8.56
N VAL A 33 -5.94 -1.16 -7.56
CA VAL A 33 -7.36 -1.51 -7.44
C VAL A 33 -8.18 -0.84 -8.54
N GLU A 34 -7.81 0.37 -8.97
CA GLU A 34 -8.47 1.10 -10.06
C GLU A 34 -8.22 0.43 -11.43
N ALA A 35 -7.00 -0.09 -11.65
CA ALA A 35 -6.66 -0.84 -12.84
C ALA A 35 -7.55 -2.09 -13.08
N LEU A 36 -8.17 -2.64 -12.03
CA LEU A 36 -9.12 -3.75 -12.17
C LEU A 36 -10.47 -3.34 -12.77
N ASP A 37 -10.85 -2.05 -12.69
CA ASP A 37 -12.14 -1.58 -13.18
C ASP A 37 -12.30 -1.80 -14.69
N GLY A 38 -11.27 -1.49 -15.47
CA GLY A 38 -11.27 -1.70 -16.91
C GLY A 38 -11.49 -3.16 -17.33
N TYR A 39 -10.98 -4.10 -16.56
CA TYR A 39 -11.20 -5.52 -16.79
C TYR A 39 -12.66 -5.93 -16.53
N ILE A 40 -13.23 -5.46 -15.43
CA ILE A 40 -14.59 -5.85 -15.01
C ILE A 40 -15.65 -5.17 -15.86
N SER A 41 -15.52 -3.85 -16.06
CA SER A 41 -16.54 -3.02 -16.72
C SER A 41 -16.51 -3.14 -18.25
N ARG A 42 -15.32 -3.30 -18.84
CA ARG A 42 -15.16 -3.31 -20.30
C ARG A 42 -14.79 -4.70 -20.85
N TYR A 43 -13.61 -5.23 -20.50
CA TYR A 43 -13.09 -6.45 -21.11
C TYR A 43 -13.99 -7.69 -20.88
N ARG A 44 -14.49 -7.88 -19.65
CA ARG A 44 -15.33 -9.03 -19.31
C ARG A 44 -16.67 -8.99 -20.05
N VAL A 45 -17.26 -7.83 -20.20
CA VAL A 45 -18.50 -7.63 -20.95
C VAL A 45 -18.24 -7.87 -22.43
N GLN A 46 -17.19 -7.26 -22.97
CA GLN A 46 -16.83 -7.39 -24.37
C GLN A 46 -16.51 -8.82 -24.77
N ARG A 47 -15.88 -9.61 -23.91
CA ARG A 47 -15.65 -11.05 -24.12
C ARG A 47 -16.95 -11.83 -24.35
N GLN A 48 -18.04 -11.47 -23.67
CA GLN A 48 -19.34 -12.11 -23.88
C GLN A 48 -19.98 -11.63 -25.20
N LEU A 49 -19.90 -10.34 -25.49
CA LEU A 49 -20.42 -9.78 -26.73
C LEU A 49 -19.76 -10.34 -27.98
N VAL A 50 -18.44 -10.56 -27.94
CA VAL A 50 -17.69 -11.20 -29.05
C VAL A 50 -18.15 -12.61 -29.33
N LEU A 51 -18.70 -13.34 -28.37
CA LEU A 51 -19.27 -14.66 -28.62
C LEU A 51 -20.72 -14.57 -29.12
N LEU A 52 -21.55 -13.76 -28.50
CA LEU A 52 -22.99 -13.72 -28.76
C LEU A 52 -23.33 -13.00 -30.07
N VAL A 53 -22.77 -11.80 -30.28
CA VAL A 53 -23.12 -10.95 -31.42
C VAL A 53 -22.73 -11.57 -32.76
N PRO A 54 -21.48 -12.00 -32.97
CA PRO A 54 -21.12 -12.66 -34.24
C PRO A 54 -21.90 -13.93 -34.52
N VAL A 55 -22.17 -14.78 -33.52
CA VAL A 55 -22.98 -15.98 -33.70
C VAL A 55 -24.38 -15.64 -34.17
N LEU A 56 -25.04 -14.64 -33.52
CA LEU A 56 -26.37 -14.18 -33.93
C LEU A 56 -26.33 -13.65 -35.35
N LEU A 57 -25.35 -12.82 -35.70
CA LEU A 57 -25.21 -12.23 -37.04
C LEU A 57 -24.90 -13.29 -38.12
N ILE A 58 -24.13 -14.35 -37.82
CA ILE A 58 -23.92 -15.49 -38.74
C ILE A 58 -25.25 -16.20 -39.02
N ILE A 59 -26.05 -16.46 -37.99
CA ILE A 59 -27.35 -17.11 -38.12
C ILE A 59 -28.25 -16.23 -39.03
N CYS A 60 -28.37 -14.92 -38.75
CA CYS A 60 -29.14 -14.00 -39.57
C CYS A 60 -28.65 -13.96 -41.04
N THR A 61 -27.34 -13.94 -41.25
CA THR A 61 -26.74 -13.89 -42.56
C THR A 61 -26.98 -15.23 -43.30
N ALA A 62 -26.90 -16.38 -42.64
CA ALA A 62 -27.09 -17.69 -43.20
C ALA A 62 -28.51 -17.91 -43.79
N VAL A 63 -29.51 -17.24 -43.23
CA VAL A 63 -30.89 -17.29 -43.76
C VAL A 63 -30.98 -16.69 -45.18
N PHE A 64 -30.18 -15.66 -45.46
CA PHE A 64 -30.18 -14.98 -46.76
C PHE A 64 -29.12 -15.56 -47.70
N SER A 65 -27.92 -15.89 -47.19
CA SER A 65 -26.80 -16.44 -47.96
C SER A 65 -25.87 -17.32 -47.08
N PRO A 66 -25.98 -18.65 -47.19
CA PRO A 66 -25.07 -19.55 -46.47
C PRO A 66 -23.58 -19.33 -46.80
N LEU A 67 -23.28 -18.96 -48.05
CA LEU A 67 -21.92 -18.70 -48.47
C LEU A 67 -21.34 -17.43 -47.86
N ALA A 68 -22.14 -16.37 -47.75
CA ALA A 68 -21.75 -15.15 -47.04
C ALA A 68 -21.48 -15.44 -45.54
N ALA A 69 -22.32 -16.26 -44.93
CA ALA A 69 -22.13 -16.67 -43.52
C ALA A 69 -20.82 -17.47 -43.36
N VAL A 70 -20.48 -18.37 -44.29
CA VAL A 70 -19.21 -19.12 -44.30
C VAL A 70 -18.02 -18.17 -44.48
N LEU A 71 -18.10 -17.15 -45.34
CA LEU A 71 -17.06 -16.14 -45.51
C LEU A 71 -16.81 -15.37 -44.23
N LEU A 72 -17.89 -14.91 -43.53
CA LEU A 72 -17.77 -14.25 -42.23
C LEU A 72 -17.17 -15.18 -41.19
N LEU A 73 -17.60 -16.46 -41.15
CA LEU A 73 -17.08 -17.44 -40.19
C LEU A 73 -15.60 -17.75 -40.43
N LEU A 74 -15.16 -17.85 -41.70
CA LEU A 74 -13.78 -18.13 -42.04
C LEU A 74 -12.82 -16.98 -41.72
N THR A 75 -13.31 -15.73 -41.88
CA THR A 75 -12.52 -14.55 -41.63
C THR A 75 -12.55 -14.12 -40.17
N ALA A 76 -13.57 -14.52 -39.39
CA ALA A 76 -13.72 -14.18 -37.98
C ALA A 76 -12.50 -14.53 -37.10
N PRO A 77 -11.88 -15.73 -37.22
CA PRO A 77 -10.73 -16.11 -36.36
C PRO A 77 -9.46 -15.30 -36.63
N LEU A 78 -9.36 -14.66 -37.79
CA LEU A 78 -8.19 -13.90 -38.19
C LEU A 78 -7.93 -12.71 -37.24
N VAL A 79 -9.00 -12.01 -36.88
CA VAL A 79 -8.95 -10.85 -35.96
C VAL A 79 -8.44 -11.25 -34.59
N PRO A 80 -9.01 -12.21 -33.82
CA PRO A 80 -8.50 -12.59 -32.52
C PRO A 80 -7.11 -13.24 -32.57
N VAL A 81 -6.75 -13.96 -33.61
CA VAL A 81 -5.38 -14.53 -33.74
C VAL A 81 -4.34 -13.43 -33.81
N PHE A 82 -4.53 -12.46 -34.70
CA PHE A 82 -3.61 -11.31 -34.78
C PHE A 82 -3.64 -10.47 -33.50
N MET A 83 -4.80 -10.28 -32.87
CA MET A 83 -4.94 -9.61 -31.58
C MET A 83 -4.09 -10.26 -30.49
N ILE A 84 -4.13 -11.60 -30.37
CA ILE A 84 -3.35 -12.32 -29.35
C ILE A 84 -1.84 -12.18 -29.61
N LEU A 85 -1.42 -12.28 -30.87
CA LEU A 85 -0.02 -12.17 -31.25
C LEU A 85 0.55 -10.76 -30.95
N LEU A 86 -0.14 -9.73 -31.41
CA LEU A 86 0.28 -8.33 -31.22
C LEU A 86 0.06 -7.87 -29.78
N GLY A 87 -1.04 -8.29 -29.13
CA GLY A 87 -1.38 -7.96 -27.77
C GLY A 87 -0.36 -8.47 -26.76
N LYS A 88 0.15 -9.69 -26.91
CA LYS A 88 1.22 -10.22 -26.04
C LYS A 88 2.52 -9.41 -26.18
N ALA A 89 2.88 -9.02 -27.41
CA ALA A 89 4.06 -8.22 -27.64
C ALA A 89 3.90 -6.81 -27.03
N ALA A 90 2.74 -6.18 -27.17
CA ALA A 90 2.43 -4.88 -26.60
C ALA A 90 2.39 -4.91 -25.07
N ALA A 91 1.78 -5.93 -24.46
CA ALA A 91 1.73 -6.11 -23.02
C ALA A 91 3.13 -6.24 -22.39
N SER A 92 4.01 -7.06 -23.00
CA SER A 92 5.39 -7.22 -22.52
C SER A 92 6.22 -5.94 -22.64
N ALA A 93 5.96 -5.14 -23.66
CA ALA A 93 6.60 -3.82 -23.83
C ALA A 93 6.10 -2.82 -22.80
N SER A 94 4.80 -2.78 -22.53
CA SER A 94 4.16 -1.93 -21.53
C SER A 94 4.69 -2.23 -20.12
N GLN A 95 4.75 -3.51 -19.73
CA GLN A 95 5.25 -3.89 -18.40
C GLN A 95 6.71 -3.45 -18.19
N ARG A 96 7.56 -3.64 -19.20
CA ARG A 96 8.96 -3.14 -19.13
C ARG A 96 9.03 -1.63 -18.98
N GLN A 97 8.10 -0.91 -19.61
CA GLN A 97 8.02 0.53 -19.53
C GLN A 97 7.58 1.02 -18.14
N PHE A 98 6.62 0.34 -17.49
CA PHE A 98 6.23 0.63 -16.11
C PHE A 98 7.37 0.48 -15.12
N VAL A 99 8.15 -0.59 -15.25
CA VAL A 99 9.36 -0.79 -14.41
C VAL A 99 10.40 0.31 -14.64
N ALA A 100 10.58 0.75 -15.90
CA ALA A 100 11.48 1.84 -16.22
C ALA A 100 11.01 3.18 -15.63
N LEU A 101 9.70 3.46 -15.65
CA LEU A 101 9.09 4.65 -15.04
C LEU A 101 9.30 4.67 -13.52
N ALA A 102 9.02 3.56 -12.85
CA ALA A 102 9.19 3.45 -11.40
C ALA A 102 10.65 3.70 -10.98
N ARG A 103 11.60 3.13 -11.71
CA ARG A 103 13.04 3.36 -11.47
C ARG A 103 13.45 4.83 -11.71
N MET A 104 12.97 5.43 -12.80
CA MET A 104 13.23 6.84 -13.11
C MET A 104 12.65 7.76 -12.02
N SER A 105 11.41 7.51 -11.60
CA SER A 105 10.73 8.29 -10.56
C SER A 105 11.46 8.17 -9.21
N GLY A 106 11.91 6.96 -8.84
CA GLY A 106 12.71 6.76 -7.64
C GLY A 106 14.02 7.54 -7.67
N ARG A 107 14.78 7.42 -8.76
CA ARG A 107 16.04 8.17 -8.94
C ARG A 107 15.83 9.67 -8.93
N PHE A 108 14.82 10.17 -9.62
CA PHE A 108 14.47 11.59 -9.62
C PHE A 108 14.15 12.10 -8.21
N SER A 109 13.38 11.33 -7.44
CA SER A 109 13.10 11.64 -6.04
C SER A 109 14.37 11.69 -5.17
N ASP A 110 15.32 10.77 -5.39
CA ASP A 110 16.59 10.74 -4.66
C ASP A 110 17.47 11.94 -5.02
N LEU A 111 17.54 12.31 -6.30
CA LEU A 111 18.26 13.51 -6.76
C LEU A 111 17.64 14.80 -6.22
N LEU A 112 16.30 14.88 -6.14
CA LEU A 112 15.62 16.02 -5.52
C LEU A 112 15.92 16.11 -4.02
N ARG A 113 15.90 15.01 -3.28
CA ARG A 113 16.27 14.97 -1.86
C ARG A 113 17.73 15.33 -1.64
N GLY A 114 18.61 14.86 -2.54
CA GLY A 114 20.05 15.15 -2.53
C GLY A 114 20.43 16.49 -3.19
N SER A 115 19.50 17.28 -3.70
CA SER A 115 19.77 18.46 -4.53
C SER A 115 20.67 19.49 -3.84
N TRP A 116 20.51 19.70 -2.54
CA TRP A 116 21.37 20.57 -1.74
C TRP A 116 22.82 20.06 -1.71
N THR A 117 23.02 18.77 -1.47
CA THR A 117 24.34 18.12 -1.47
C THR A 117 24.98 18.16 -2.84
N LEU A 118 24.22 17.86 -3.90
CA LEU A 118 24.69 17.95 -5.29
C LEU A 118 25.14 19.38 -5.64
N ARG A 119 24.39 20.38 -5.20
CA ARG A 119 24.74 21.79 -5.39
C ARG A 119 26.02 22.14 -4.65
N HIS A 120 26.15 21.70 -3.41
CA HIS A 120 27.35 21.95 -2.59
C HIS A 120 28.60 21.30 -3.19
N LEU A 121 28.47 20.11 -3.75
CA LEU A 121 29.56 19.38 -4.40
C LEU A 121 29.82 19.81 -5.85
N GLY A 122 29.04 20.76 -6.41
CA GLY A 122 29.16 21.16 -7.82
C GLY A 122 28.75 20.06 -8.81
N ALA A 123 28.03 19.05 -8.38
CA ALA A 123 27.65 17.85 -9.15
C ALA A 123 26.29 17.98 -9.87
N LEU A 124 25.64 19.14 -9.84
CA LEU A 124 24.38 19.39 -10.55
C LEU A 124 24.40 19.04 -12.02
N PRO A 125 25.45 19.43 -12.82
CA PRO A 125 25.47 19.11 -14.25
C PRO A 125 25.51 17.61 -14.53
N ALA A 126 26.18 16.82 -13.67
CA ALA A 126 26.18 15.36 -13.79
C ALA A 126 24.79 14.77 -13.50
N ALA A 127 24.09 15.30 -12.50
CA ALA A 127 22.73 14.91 -12.18
C ALA A 127 21.74 15.27 -13.30
N GLU A 128 21.87 16.43 -13.91
CA GLU A 128 21.07 16.85 -15.08
C GLU A 128 21.26 15.89 -16.26
N THR A 129 22.50 15.53 -16.58
CA THR A 129 22.82 14.57 -17.66
C THR A 129 22.23 13.20 -17.37
N GLU A 130 22.26 12.75 -16.10
CA GLU A 130 21.66 11.48 -15.70
C GLU A 130 20.14 11.49 -15.87
N VAL A 131 19.47 12.56 -15.45
CA VAL A 131 18.01 12.73 -15.63
C VAL A 131 17.65 12.80 -17.11
N GLU A 132 18.39 13.57 -17.92
CA GLU A 132 18.16 13.68 -19.36
C GLU A 132 18.30 12.32 -20.06
N THR A 133 19.34 11.55 -19.73
CA THR A 133 19.57 10.20 -20.28
C THR A 133 18.41 9.27 -19.89
N ALA A 134 17.98 9.30 -18.63
CA ALA A 134 16.87 8.48 -18.14
C ALA A 134 15.54 8.87 -18.81
N ALA A 135 15.28 10.16 -18.99
CA ALA A 135 14.10 10.68 -19.67
C ALA A 135 14.06 10.26 -21.15
N GLU A 136 15.22 10.30 -21.85
CA GLU A 136 15.30 9.88 -23.25
C GLU A 136 15.07 8.36 -23.40
N HIS A 137 15.63 7.55 -22.52
CA HIS A 137 15.35 6.11 -22.46
C HIS A 137 13.87 5.83 -22.22
N TYR A 138 13.23 6.58 -21.31
CA TYR A 138 11.80 6.49 -21.06
C TYR A 138 10.99 6.89 -22.29
N ARG A 139 11.32 8.01 -22.93
CA ARG A 139 10.68 8.48 -24.15
C ARG A 139 10.75 7.44 -25.27
N ALA A 140 11.94 6.87 -25.51
CA ALA A 140 12.14 5.85 -26.54
C ALA A 140 11.32 4.58 -26.26
N GLY A 141 11.24 4.17 -24.98
CA GLY A 141 10.39 3.07 -24.55
C GLY A 141 8.91 3.33 -24.78
N THR A 142 8.41 4.50 -24.36
CA THR A 142 7.02 4.93 -24.54
C THR A 142 6.64 4.98 -26.01
N MET A 143 7.51 5.53 -26.87
CA MET A 143 7.28 5.56 -28.32
C MET A 143 7.20 4.15 -28.93
N ARG A 144 7.95 3.18 -28.40
CA ARG A 144 7.87 1.79 -28.84
C ARG A 144 6.53 1.16 -28.46
N VAL A 145 6.05 1.38 -27.23
CA VAL A 145 4.73 0.90 -26.78
C VAL A 145 3.63 1.53 -27.63
N LEU A 146 3.67 2.85 -27.86
CA LEU A 146 2.69 3.54 -28.70
C LEU A 146 2.68 3.02 -30.14
N ARG A 147 3.87 2.83 -30.76
CA ARG A 147 3.96 2.25 -32.12
C ARG A 147 3.32 0.88 -32.20
N MET A 148 3.52 0.02 -31.17
CA MET A 148 2.89 -1.30 -31.12
C MET A 148 1.37 -1.20 -30.95
N ALA A 149 0.89 -0.29 -30.13
CA ALA A 149 -0.55 -0.06 -29.94
C ALA A 149 -1.22 0.43 -31.22
N PHE A 150 -0.63 1.41 -31.90
CA PHE A 150 -1.13 1.89 -33.21
C PHE A 150 -1.06 0.82 -34.28
N LEU A 151 0.03 0.05 -34.36
CA LEU A 151 0.16 -1.04 -35.33
C LEU A 151 -0.89 -2.11 -35.12
N SER A 152 -1.17 -2.48 -33.87
CA SER A 152 -2.22 -3.45 -33.56
C SER A 152 -3.60 -2.96 -34.00
N GLY A 153 -3.94 -1.69 -33.74
CA GLY A 153 -5.18 -1.07 -34.21
C GLY A 153 -5.30 -1.05 -35.72
N ALA A 154 -4.24 -0.61 -36.42
CA ALA A 154 -4.21 -0.53 -37.88
C ALA A 154 -4.33 -1.93 -38.54
N VAL A 155 -3.68 -2.96 -37.98
CA VAL A 155 -3.77 -4.34 -38.50
C VAL A 155 -5.19 -4.88 -38.30
N LEU A 156 -5.81 -4.67 -37.15
CA LEU A 156 -7.18 -5.10 -36.90
C LEU A 156 -8.18 -4.40 -37.86
N GLU A 157 -8.00 -3.08 -38.10
CA GLU A 157 -8.80 -2.33 -39.05
C GLU A 157 -8.64 -2.84 -40.47
N LEU A 158 -7.39 -3.11 -40.91
CA LEU A 158 -7.08 -3.65 -42.22
C LEU A 158 -7.77 -5.02 -42.45
N PHE A 159 -7.66 -5.95 -41.51
CA PHE A 159 -8.24 -7.27 -41.67
C PHE A 159 -9.77 -7.25 -41.64
N SER A 160 -10.37 -6.44 -40.78
CA SER A 160 -11.82 -6.30 -40.77
C SER A 160 -12.36 -5.62 -42.04
N SER A 161 -11.68 -4.58 -42.52
CA SER A 161 -12.05 -3.92 -43.78
C SER A 161 -11.90 -4.84 -45.00
N LEU A 162 -10.82 -5.60 -45.04
CA LEU A 162 -10.58 -6.60 -46.11
C LEU A 162 -11.67 -7.67 -46.10
N ALA A 163 -12.03 -8.17 -44.94
CA ALA A 163 -13.10 -9.16 -44.80
C ALA A 163 -14.46 -8.63 -45.23
N ILE A 164 -14.80 -7.37 -44.84
CA ILE A 164 -16.01 -6.68 -45.30
C ILE A 164 -15.99 -6.52 -46.82
N ALA A 165 -14.84 -6.11 -47.41
CA ALA A 165 -14.68 -5.96 -48.85
C ALA A 165 -14.86 -7.27 -49.60
N LEU A 166 -14.37 -8.41 -49.05
CA LEU A 166 -14.57 -9.74 -49.60
C LEU A 166 -16.07 -10.12 -49.67
N VAL A 167 -16.81 -9.85 -48.58
CA VAL A 167 -18.26 -10.09 -48.56
C VAL A 167 -18.97 -9.18 -49.55
N ALA A 168 -18.60 -7.89 -49.61
CA ALA A 168 -19.16 -6.94 -50.56
C ALA A 168 -18.89 -7.32 -52.01
N LEU A 169 -17.67 -7.77 -52.32
CA LEU A 169 -17.25 -8.28 -53.64
C LEU A 169 -18.08 -9.50 -54.04
N TYR A 170 -18.21 -10.47 -53.13
CA TYR A 170 -19.01 -11.67 -53.37
C TYR A 170 -20.50 -11.29 -53.69
N LEU A 171 -21.10 -10.46 -52.85
CA LEU A 171 -22.48 -10.05 -53.05
C LEU A 171 -22.67 -9.21 -54.33
N GLY A 172 -21.76 -8.29 -54.61
CA GLY A 172 -21.79 -7.44 -55.80
C GLY A 172 -21.63 -8.25 -57.09
N LEU A 173 -20.66 -9.12 -57.17
CA LEU A 173 -20.46 -10.03 -58.36
C LEU A 173 -21.64 -10.99 -58.53
N GLY A 174 -22.24 -11.48 -57.41
CA GLY A 174 -23.43 -12.29 -57.42
C GLY A 174 -24.63 -11.57 -58.00
N LEU A 175 -24.87 -10.33 -57.59
CA LEU A 175 -25.96 -9.50 -58.15
C LEU A 175 -25.75 -9.16 -59.62
N LEU A 176 -24.51 -8.98 -60.07
CA LEU A 176 -24.16 -8.76 -61.48
C LEU A 176 -24.24 -10.02 -62.33
N GLY A 177 -24.34 -11.22 -61.73
CA GLY A 177 -24.37 -12.51 -62.45
C GLY A 177 -23.05 -12.88 -63.10
N ILE A 178 -21.91 -12.38 -62.59
CA ILE A 178 -20.57 -12.62 -63.17
C ILE A 178 -19.94 -13.84 -62.54
N LEU A 179 -20.42 -14.37 -61.43
CA LEU A 179 -19.90 -15.54 -60.78
C LEU A 179 -20.11 -16.84 -61.60
N PRO A 180 -19.20 -17.83 -61.55
CA PRO A 180 -19.23 -19.00 -62.41
C PRO A 180 -20.33 -20.04 -62.11
N TRP A 181 -21.09 -19.83 -61.04
CA TRP A 181 -22.27 -20.65 -60.75
C TRP A 181 -23.51 -20.14 -61.48
N ALA A 182 -24.37 -21.06 -61.86
CA ALA A 182 -25.51 -20.81 -62.70
C ALA A 182 -26.42 -19.67 -62.17
N LYS A 183 -26.94 -18.85 -63.08
CA LYS A 183 -27.92 -17.82 -62.75
C LYS A 183 -29.10 -18.46 -62.04
N GLY A 184 -29.31 -18.19 -60.76
CA GLY A 184 -30.41 -18.70 -59.96
C GLY A 184 -30.06 -19.64 -58.84
N GLU A 185 -28.81 -20.20 -58.77
CA GLU A 185 -28.39 -21.09 -57.70
C GLU A 185 -27.95 -20.32 -56.42
N ILE A 186 -27.69 -19.02 -56.52
CA ILE A 186 -27.47 -18.13 -55.36
C ILE A 186 -28.36 -16.89 -55.55
N PRO A 187 -29.65 -16.99 -55.35
CA PRO A 187 -30.53 -15.81 -55.37
C PRO A 187 -30.45 -15.13 -54.04
N VAL A 188 -29.43 -14.29 -53.85
CA VAL A 188 -29.50 -13.31 -52.73
C VAL A 188 -30.36 -12.17 -53.28
N PRO A 189 -31.61 -11.98 -52.83
CA PRO A 189 -32.39 -10.86 -53.25
C PRO A 189 -31.67 -9.55 -52.87
N TYR A 190 -31.85 -8.49 -53.67
CA TYR A 190 -31.17 -7.21 -53.45
C TYR A 190 -31.31 -6.73 -52.01
N LEU A 191 -32.48 -6.89 -51.38
CA LEU A 191 -32.68 -6.54 -49.94
C LEU A 191 -31.83 -7.43 -49.01
N GLY A 192 -31.68 -8.70 -49.31
CA GLY A 192 -30.80 -9.62 -48.53
C GLY A 192 -29.33 -9.24 -48.65
N ALA A 193 -28.87 -8.89 -49.85
CA ALA A 193 -27.50 -8.44 -50.08
C ALA A 193 -27.22 -7.11 -49.34
N LEU A 194 -28.14 -6.17 -49.42
CA LEU A 194 -28.05 -4.90 -48.68
C LEU A 194 -28.06 -5.13 -47.16
N PHE A 195 -28.93 -6.02 -46.68
CA PHE A 195 -28.98 -6.39 -45.25
C PHE A 195 -27.64 -7.00 -44.78
N ILE A 196 -27.09 -7.94 -45.50
CA ILE A 196 -25.78 -8.56 -45.16
C ILE A 196 -24.67 -7.49 -45.16
N LEU A 197 -24.67 -6.60 -46.14
CA LEU A 197 -23.65 -5.57 -46.26
C LEU A 197 -23.71 -4.58 -45.11
N LEU A 198 -24.90 -4.27 -44.60
CA LEU A 198 -25.10 -3.40 -43.42
C LEU A 198 -24.71 -4.13 -42.14
N LEU A 199 -24.86 -5.46 -42.04
CA LEU A 199 -24.47 -6.26 -40.86
C LEU A 199 -22.98 -6.58 -40.81
N ALA A 200 -22.28 -6.62 -41.93
CA ALA A 200 -20.88 -6.98 -41.97
C ALA A 200 -19.97 -6.09 -41.09
N PRO A 201 -20.09 -4.78 -41.03
CA PRO A 201 -19.35 -3.95 -40.08
C PRO A 201 -19.66 -4.27 -38.61
N GLU A 202 -20.94 -4.51 -38.30
CA GLU A 202 -21.40 -4.86 -36.93
C GLU A 202 -20.87 -6.21 -36.47
N PHE A 203 -20.61 -7.13 -37.40
CA PHE A 203 -19.99 -8.41 -37.11
C PHE A 203 -18.56 -8.27 -36.59
N TYR A 204 -17.76 -7.37 -37.15
CA TYR A 204 -16.37 -7.15 -36.74
C TYR A 204 -16.22 -6.13 -35.60
N ALA A 205 -17.23 -5.30 -35.32
CA ALA A 205 -17.19 -4.28 -34.28
C ALA A 205 -16.86 -4.86 -32.89
N PRO A 206 -17.53 -5.92 -32.39
CA PRO A 206 -17.17 -6.52 -31.10
C PRO A 206 -15.76 -7.11 -31.07
N LEU A 207 -15.30 -7.69 -32.17
CA LEU A 207 -13.95 -8.27 -32.28
C LEU A 207 -12.87 -7.20 -32.21
N ARG A 208 -13.07 -6.05 -32.88
CA ARG A 208 -12.17 -4.89 -32.82
C ARG A 208 -12.15 -4.28 -31.41
N GLN A 209 -13.34 -4.14 -30.81
CA GLN A 209 -13.47 -3.58 -29.47
C GLN A 209 -12.78 -4.45 -28.43
N LEU A 210 -12.88 -5.78 -28.53
CA LEU A 210 -12.15 -6.69 -27.66
C LEU A 210 -10.63 -6.48 -27.77
N GLY A 211 -10.13 -6.18 -28.99
CA GLY A 211 -8.73 -5.84 -29.23
C GLY A 211 -8.31 -4.57 -28.50
N ALA A 212 -9.13 -3.53 -28.56
CA ALA A 212 -8.88 -2.29 -27.84
C ALA A 212 -8.91 -2.49 -26.30
N ASP A 213 -9.84 -3.31 -25.81
CA ASP A 213 -10.00 -3.59 -24.39
C ASP A 213 -8.97 -4.62 -23.83
N TYR A 214 -8.17 -5.24 -24.70
CA TYR A 214 -7.13 -6.19 -24.26
C TYR A 214 -6.09 -5.57 -23.33
N HIS A 215 -5.81 -4.27 -23.48
CA HIS A 215 -4.90 -3.54 -22.59
C HIS A 215 -5.44 -3.50 -21.17
N ALA A 216 -6.75 -3.31 -20.99
CA ALA A 216 -7.38 -3.33 -19.66
C ALA A 216 -7.23 -4.70 -18.97
N LYS A 217 -7.21 -5.81 -19.74
CA LYS A 217 -6.89 -7.13 -19.22
C LYS A 217 -5.45 -7.22 -18.75
N ALA A 218 -4.50 -6.74 -19.54
CA ALA A 218 -3.08 -6.80 -19.21
C ALA A 218 -2.73 -5.94 -17.99
N GLU A 219 -3.33 -4.76 -17.86
CA GLU A 219 -3.22 -3.89 -16.69
C GLU A 219 -3.76 -4.57 -15.43
N ALA A 220 -4.94 -5.21 -15.53
CA ALA A 220 -5.54 -5.92 -14.41
C ALA A 220 -4.71 -7.15 -13.98
N GLU A 221 -4.11 -7.89 -14.92
CA GLU A 221 -3.20 -8.99 -14.62
C GLU A 221 -1.94 -8.50 -13.89
N GLY A 222 -1.36 -7.38 -14.32
CA GLY A 222 -0.25 -6.72 -13.65
C GLY A 222 -0.63 -6.27 -12.24
N ALA A 223 -1.76 -5.59 -12.11
CA ALA A 223 -2.30 -5.15 -10.82
C ALA A 223 -2.55 -6.33 -9.85
N MET A 224 -3.07 -7.44 -10.33
CA MET A 224 -3.28 -8.64 -9.51
C MET A 224 -1.96 -9.24 -9.02
N THR A 225 -0.89 -9.20 -9.82
CA THR A 225 0.44 -9.67 -9.40
C THR A 225 0.95 -8.86 -8.20
N GLU A 226 0.68 -7.56 -8.15
CA GLU A 226 1.04 -6.68 -7.05
C GLU A 226 0.10 -6.81 -5.82
N LEU A 227 -1.19 -7.08 -6.04
CA LEU A 227 -2.19 -7.17 -4.98
C LEU A 227 -2.26 -8.54 -4.32
N LEU A 228 -1.96 -9.64 -5.04
CA LEU A 228 -2.02 -11.00 -4.52
C LEU A 228 -1.13 -11.23 -3.30
N PRO A 229 0.14 -10.76 -3.25
CA PRO A 229 0.96 -10.87 -2.06
C PRO A 229 0.30 -10.21 -0.84
N LEU A 230 -0.32 -9.02 -1.00
CA LEU A 230 -1.04 -8.33 0.08
C LEU A 230 -2.28 -9.11 0.55
N LEU A 231 -2.98 -9.76 -0.40
CA LEU A 231 -4.16 -10.57 -0.09
C LEU A 231 -3.82 -11.91 0.56
N ASN A 232 -2.68 -12.50 0.17
CA ASN A 232 -2.26 -13.82 0.64
C ASN A 232 -1.34 -13.77 1.86
N GLN A 233 -0.85 -12.56 2.24
CA GLN A 233 -0.03 -12.41 3.43
C GLN A 233 -0.77 -12.97 4.65
N GLN A 234 -0.14 -13.91 5.33
CA GLN A 234 -0.67 -14.43 6.58
C GLN A 234 -0.59 -13.33 7.64
N VAL A 235 -1.75 -12.87 8.06
CA VAL A 235 -1.86 -11.98 9.21
C VAL A 235 -1.83 -12.87 10.45
N TRP A 236 -0.84 -12.67 11.32
CA TRP A 236 -0.88 -13.33 12.60
C TRP A 236 -2.11 -12.84 13.37
N ALA A 237 -3.04 -13.76 13.59
CA ALA A 237 -4.26 -13.48 14.34
C ALA A 237 -3.98 -13.76 15.82
N HIS A 238 -3.93 -12.71 16.62
CA HIS A 238 -3.83 -12.84 18.07
C HIS A 238 -5.05 -13.64 18.56
N PRO A 239 -4.85 -14.79 19.24
CA PRO A 239 -5.94 -15.71 19.54
C PRO A 239 -6.86 -15.22 20.66
N GLY A 240 -6.38 -14.35 21.54
CA GLY A 240 -7.03 -13.96 22.78
C GLY A 240 -8.33 -13.20 22.60
N ARG A 241 -9.31 -13.56 23.42
CA ARG A 241 -10.65 -12.96 23.42
C ARG A 241 -11.13 -12.53 24.80
N GLU A 242 -10.40 -12.88 25.86
CA GLU A 242 -10.80 -12.53 27.22
C GLU A 242 -10.72 -11.03 27.47
N PRO A 243 -11.71 -10.43 28.12
CA PRO A 243 -11.70 -9.01 28.40
C PRO A 243 -10.55 -8.65 29.34
N VAL A 244 -9.94 -7.50 29.10
CA VAL A 244 -8.89 -6.93 29.95
C VAL A 244 -9.48 -5.85 30.83
N THR A 245 -9.33 -5.99 32.13
CA THR A 245 -9.68 -4.97 33.13
C THR A 245 -8.47 -4.75 34.02
N LEU A 246 -7.90 -3.57 33.97
CA LEU A 246 -6.80 -3.15 34.85
C LEU A 246 -7.26 -1.95 35.69
N SER A 247 -7.17 -2.09 37.00
CA SER A 247 -7.46 -1.02 37.95
C SER A 247 -6.21 -0.21 38.34
N ALA A 248 -5.03 -0.72 38.03
CA ALA A 248 -3.72 -0.13 38.33
C ALA A 248 -2.68 -0.60 37.33
N ALA A 249 -1.46 -0.05 37.40
CA ALA A 249 -0.33 -0.48 36.61
C ALA A 249 -0.05 -1.97 36.81
N PRO A 250 0.02 -2.79 35.74
CA PRO A 250 0.19 -4.24 35.84
C PRO A 250 1.65 -4.64 35.97
N ARG A 251 1.88 -5.86 36.47
CA ARG A 251 3.14 -6.59 36.31
C ARG A 251 3.21 -7.21 34.92
N ILE A 252 4.39 -7.12 34.28
CA ILE A 252 4.67 -7.73 32.99
C ILE A 252 5.79 -8.76 33.18
N GLU A 253 5.59 -9.99 32.71
CA GLU A 253 6.58 -11.07 32.81
C GLU A 253 6.78 -11.72 31.44
N CYS A 254 8.02 -11.80 31.01
CA CYS A 254 8.47 -12.52 29.84
C CYS A 254 9.35 -13.67 30.33
N ASN A 255 8.97 -14.92 30.03
CA ASN A 255 9.73 -16.12 30.39
C ASN A 255 10.17 -16.79 29.08
N GLN A 256 11.49 -16.79 28.82
CA GLN A 256 12.08 -17.32 27.59
C GLN A 256 11.39 -16.77 26.32
N LEU A 257 11.01 -15.49 26.37
CA LEU A 257 10.33 -14.82 25.26
C LEU A 257 11.30 -14.68 24.09
N ALA A 258 10.96 -15.28 22.95
CA ALA A 258 11.75 -15.19 21.72
C ALA A 258 10.87 -14.84 20.52
N ILE A 259 11.43 -14.13 19.56
CA ILE A 259 10.79 -13.82 18.27
C ILE A 259 11.75 -14.28 17.18
N GLU A 260 11.29 -15.19 16.34
CA GLU A 260 12.11 -15.83 15.32
C GLU A 260 12.81 -14.80 14.42
N GLY A 261 14.13 -14.90 14.34
CA GLY A 261 15.00 -14.01 13.55
C GLY A 261 15.09 -12.56 14.05
N ARG A 262 14.44 -12.19 15.20
CA ARG A 262 14.32 -10.80 15.65
C ARG A 262 14.68 -10.57 17.13
N LEU A 263 14.41 -11.52 18.01
CA LEU A 263 14.70 -11.45 19.44
C LEU A 263 15.13 -12.82 19.95
N ALA A 264 16.33 -12.89 20.54
CA ALA A 264 16.82 -14.08 21.25
C ALA A 264 15.98 -14.32 22.53
N PRO A 265 15.93 -15.55 23.07
CA PRO A 265 15.19 -15.84 24.29
C PRO A 265 15.57 -14.88 25.43
N LEU A 266 14.56 -14.24 26.01
CA LEU A 266 14.69 -13.20 27.03
C LEU A 266 13.81 -13.54 28.24
N ASP A 267 14.39 -13.43 29.43
CA ASP A 267 13.67 -13.39 30.70
C ASP A 267 13.64 -11.96 31.19
N LEU A 268 12.44 -11.38 31.31
CA LEU A 268 12.23 -10.02 31.80
C LEU A 268 11.02 -9.98 32.72
N ARG A 269 11.21 -9.39 33.91
CA ARG A 269 10.10 -9.14 34.83
C ARG A 269 10.08 -7.66 35.17
N VAL A 270 8.93 -7.02 34.94
CA VAL A 270 8.68 -5.61 35.27
C VAL A 270 7.60 -5.57 36.33
N GLN A 271 7.89 -4.93 37.45
CA GLN A 271 6.96 -4.80 38.57
C GLN A 271 5.87 -3.75 38.27
N PRO A 272 4.73 -3.78 38.99
CA PRO A 272 3.74 -2.72 38.87
C PRO A 272 4.36 -1.33 39.14
N ALA A 273 4.09 -0.39 38.25
CA ALA A 273 4.60 0.96 38.29
C ALA A 273 6.15 1.11 38.23
N GLU A 274 6.87 0.04 37.87
CA GLU A 274 8.31 0.09 37.62
C GLU A 274 8.61 0.73 36.26
N ARG A 275 9.67 1.56 36.22
CA ARG A 275 10.14 2.26 35.04
C ARG A 275 11.45 1.61 34.57
N VAL A 276 11.38 0.83 33.51
CA VAL A 276 12.50 0.05 32.97
C VAL A 276 12.98 0.64 31.65
N VAL A 277 14.29 0.89 31.56
CA VAL A 277 14.95 1.27 30.31
C VAL A 277 15.53 0.03 29.64
N LEU A 278 15.19 -0.15 28.36
CA LEU A 278 15.71 -1.22 27.51
C LEU A 278 16.83 -0.64 26.63
N GLN A 279 18.07 -1.09 26.88
CA GLN A 279 19.24 -0.73 26.11
C GLN A 279 19.74 -1.91 25.28
N GLY A 280 20.52 -1.66 24.24
CA GLY A 280 21.16 -2.71 23.43
C GLY A 280 21.56 -2.22 22.06
N ALA A 281 22.38 -2.99 21.35
CA ALA A 281 22.80 -2.68 19.99
C ALA A 281 21.62 -2.55 19.02
N SER A 282 21.81 -1.85 17.91
CA SER A 282 20.80 -1.86 16.84
C SER A 282 20.58 -3.29 16.34
N GLY A 283 19.33 -3.69 16.17
CA GLY A 283 18.97 -5.06 15.78
C GLY A 283 18.89 -6.06 16.94
N SER A 284 19.12 -5.67 18.22
CA SER A 284 19.01 -6.58 19.37
C SER A 284 17.57 -7.01 19.72
N GLY A 285 16.57 -6.52 19.01
CA GLY A 285 15.17 -6.93 19.19
C GLY A 285 14.33 -6.02 20.11
N LYS A 286 14.82 -4.83 20.52
CA LYS A 286 14.09 -3.89 21.40
C LYS A 286 12.70 -3.53 20.87
N SER A 287 12.60 -3.02 19.66
CA SER A 287 11.30 -2.68 19.03
C SER A 287 10.46 -3.93 18.80
N SER A 288 11.08 -5.10 18.51
CA SER A 288 10.37 -6.37 18.39
C SER A 288 9.73 -6.83 19.70
N LEU A 289 10.40 -6.59 20.83
CA LEU A 289 9.82 -6.82 22.16
C LEU A 289 8.60 -5.93 22.40
N LEU A 290 8.68 -4.64 22.04
CA LEU A 290 7.52 -3.74 22.12
C LEU A 290 6.37 -4.20 21.21
N GLU A 291 6.66 -4.66 19.99
CA GLU A 291 5.65 -5.19 19.06
C GLU A 291 4.98 -6.48 19.60
N ALA A 292 5.75 -7.35 20.30
CA ALA A 292 5.20 -8.51 20.97
C ALA A 292 4.28 -8.12 22.15
N LEU A 293 4.72 -7.16 22.97
CA LEU A 293 3.92 -6.60 24.06
C LEU A 293 2.63 -5.94 23.56
N LEU A 294 2.66 -5.37 22.36
CA LEU A 294 1.45 -4.84 21.70
C LEU A 294 0.58 -5.95 21.04
N GLY A 295 1.07 -7.20 21.01
CA GLY A 295 0.36 -8.32 20.41
C GLY A 295 0.29 -8.27 18.88
N PHE A 296 1.28 -7.68 18.19
CA PHE A 296 1.30 -7.59 16.74
C PHE A 296 2.18 -8.65 16.05
N VAL A 297 3.07 -9.29 16.76
CA VAL A 297 3.98 -10.32 16.23
C VAL A 297 3.85 -11.60 17.04
N PRO A 298 4.01 -12.79 16.44
CA PRO A 298 4.05 -14.04 17.19
C PRO A 298 5.35 -14.14 17.99
N TRP A 299 5.30 -14.84 19.10
CA TRP A 299 6.43 -15.13 19.95
C TRP A 299 6.42 -16.57 20.45
N GLN A 300 7.57 -17.04 20.92
CA GLN A 300 7.77 -18.29 21.65
C GLN A 300 8.01 -17.95 23.12
N GLY A 301 7.78 -18.91 24.02
CA GLY A 301 7.86 -18.66 25.47
C GLY A 301 6.56 -18.06 26.01
N GLU A 302 6.64 -17.47 27.20
CA GLU A 302 5.46 -16.91 27.89
C GLU A 302 5.56 -15.39 28.01
N LEU A 303 4.43 -14.73 27.79
CA LEU A 303 4.25 -13.30 28.03
C LEU A 303 3.00 -13.12 28.87
N LEU A 304 3.20 -12.72 30.12
CA LEU A 304 2.15 -12.68 31.14
C LEU A 304 1.91 -11.24 31.61
N ILE A 305 0.65 -10.89 31.77
CA ILE A 305 0.16 -9.63 32.36
C ILE A 305 -0.58 -9.97 33.64
N ASN A 306 -0.03 -9.59 34.78
CA ASN A 306 -0.56 -9.98 36.10
C ASN A 306 -0.76 -11.51 36.24
N GLY A 307 0.14 -12.32 35.67
CA GLY A 307 0.09 -13.78 35.68
C GLY A 307 -0.86 -14.41 34.66
N ARG A 308 -1.54 -13.64 33.81
CA ARG A 308 -2.41 -14.14 32.74
C ARG A 308 -1.68 -14.04 31.40
N SER A 309 -1.75 -15.08 30.59
CA SER A 309 -1.12 -15.07 29.27
C SER A 309 -1.71 -13.96 28.37
N LEU A 310 -0.84 -13.19 27.73
CA LEU A 310 -1.29 -12.19 26.75
C LEU A 310 -2.04 -12.86 25.58
N LEU A 311 -1.72 -14.13 25.25
CA LEU A 311 -2.40 -14.89 24.21
C LEU A 311 -3.88 -15.21 24.54
N ASP A 312 -4.28 -15.14 25.81
CA ASP A 312 -5.68 -15.33 26.23
C ASP A 312 -6.45 -14.03 26.21
N LEU A 313 -5.76 -12.90 26.43
CA LEU A 313 -6.34 -11.58 26.55
C LEU A 313 -6.74 -11.01 25.17
N SER A 314 -7.89 -10.35 25.10
CA SER A 314 -8.31 -9.63 23.89
C SER A 314 -7.32 -8.51 23.53
N ARG A 315 -6.66 -8.59 22.38
CA ARG A 315 -5.72 -7.55 21.93
C ARG A 315 -6.34 -6.15 21.90
N PRO A 316 -7.56 -5.92 21.37
CA PRO A 316 -8.19 -4.60 21.45
C PRO A 316 -8.46 -4.15 22.88
N GLY A 317 -8.78 -5.10 23.80
CA GLY A 317 -8.94 -4.84 25.22
C GLY A 317 -7.62 -4.42 25.87
N TRP A 318 -6.53 -5.16 25.62
CA TRP A 318 -5.20 -4.86 26.10
C TRP A 318 -4.70 -3.49 25.60
N LEU A 319 -4.80 -3.21 24.29
CA LEU A 319 -4.34 -1.95 23.70
C LEU A 319 -5.07 -0.70 24.23
N ARG A 320 -6.22 -0.85 24.88
CA ARG A 320 -6.88 0.27 25.58
C ARG A 320 -6.12 0.70 26.83
N HIS A 321 -5.35 -0.22 27.42
CA HIS A 321 -4.55 0.03 28.62
C HIS A 321 -3.09 0.36 28.33
N VAL A 322 -2.68 0.30 27.05
CA VAL A 322 -1.31 0.57 26.62
C VAL A 322 -1.22 1.88 25.88
N GLY A 323 -0.38 2.78 26.36
CA GLY A 323 0.09 3.95 25.62
C GLY A 323 1.37 3.60 24.88
N TYR A 324 1.39 3.81 23.58
CA TYR A 324 2.56 3.54 22.74
C TYR A 324 3.05 4.80 22.05
N LEU A 325 4.34 5.07 22.17
CA LEU A 325 5.01 6.12 21.43
C LEU A 325 6.07 5.46 20.53
N ALA A 326 5.84 5.55 19.22
CA ALA A 326 6.76 5.04 18.22
C ALA A 326 7.92 6.01 17.99
N GLN A 327 9.05 5.50 17.50
CA GLN A 327 10.23 6.28 17.14
C GLN A 327 9.90 7.44 16.18
N GLN A 328 9.00 7.21 15.21
CA GLN A 328 8.45 8.26 14.35
C GLN A 328 7.00 8.53 14.77
N VAL A 329 6.73 9.76 15.21
CA VAL A 329 5.40 10.18 15.62
C VAL A 329 4.49 10.31 14.38
N PRO A 330 3.43 9.50 14.26
CA PRO A 330 2.51 9.63 13.15
C PRO A 330 1.64 10.88 13.31
N ILE A 331 1.73 11.79 12.33
CA ILE A 331 0.89 12.97 12.22
C ILE A 331 -0.03 12.80 11.04
N LEU A 332 -1.34 12.95 11.27
CA LEU A 332 -2.33 12.98 10.22
C LEU A 332 -2.54 14.41 9.74
N HIS A 333 -2.88 14.55 8.47
CA HIS A 333 -3.32 15.83 7.91
C HIS A 333 -4.56 16.33 8.65
N GLY A 334 -4.50 17.51 9.18
CA GLY A 334 -5.55 18.13 9.99
C GLY A 334 -4.97 19.05 11.04
N SER A 335 -5.82 19.60 11.89
CA SER A 335 -5.41 20.53 12.95
C SER A 335 -4.65 19.85 14.09
N ILE A 336 -4.02 20.63 14.96
CA ILE A 336 -3.43 20.13 16.22
C ILE A 336 -4.51 19.46 17.06
N ALA A 337 -5.70 20.07 17.13
CA ALA A 337 -6.86 19.51 17.85
C ALA A 337 -7.28 18.16 17.28
N ASP A 338 -7.40 18.04 15.93
CA ASP A 338 -7.75 16.76 15.28
C ASP A 338 -6.73 15.67 15.63
N ASN A 339 -5.46 16.02 15.58
CA ASN A 339 -4.39 15.11 15.91
C ASN A 339 -4.38 14.65 17.37
N LEU A 340 -4.78 15.51 18.32
CA LEU A 340 -4.96 15.14 19.72
C LEU A 340 -6.21 14.29 19.94
N ARG A 341 -7.32 14.62 19.27
CA ARG A 341 -8.58 13.87 19.33
C ARG A 341 -8.51 12.46 18.77
N LEU A 342 -7.44 12.10 18.04
CA LEU A 342 -7.17 10.69 17.70
C LEU A 342 -7.06 9.80 18.94
N ALA A 343 -6.51 10.35 20.04
CA ALA A 343 -6.37 9.61 21.28
C ALA A 343 -7.67 9.61 22.12
N ALA A 344 -8.41 10.71 22.11
CA ALA A 344 -9.64 10.91 22.85
C ALA A 344 -10.64 11.73 22.00
N PRO A 345 -11.49 11.06 21.16
CA PRO A 345 -12.38 11.75 20.22
C PRO A 345 -13.38 12.72 20.86
N ALA A 346 -13.76 12.47 22.12
CA ALA A 346 -14.69 13.31 22.87
C ALA A 346 -14.02 14.42 23.70
N ALA A 347 -12.69 14.56 23.64
CA ALA A 347 -11.97 15.54 24.43
C ALA A 347 -12.36 16.97 24.06
N THR A 348 -12.66 17.77 25.07
CA THR A 348 -12.96 19.19 24.97
C THR A 348 -11.68 19.99 24.74
N ASP A 349 -11.78 21.22 24.20
CA ASP A 349 -10.62 22.09 24.02
C ASP A 349 -9.91 22.38 25.33
N ALA A 350 -10.65 22.49 26.45
CA ALA A 350 -10.07 22.69 27.77
C ALA A 350 -9.17 21.50 28.18
N GLU A 351 -9.60 20.27 27.94
CA GLU A 351 -8.79 19.07 28.21
C GLU A 351 -7.56 19.00 27.29
N LEU A 352 -7.71 19.39 26.01
CA LEU A 352 -6.58 19.46 25.07
C LEU A 352 -5.55 20.50 25.55
N ILE A 353 -6.00 21.68 26.00
CA ILE A 353 -5.11 22.72 26.52
C ILE A 353 -4.40 22.24 27.79
N ALA A 354 -5.13 21.59 28.70
CA ALA A 354 -4.56 21.10 29.94
C ALA A 354 -3.43 20.09 29.74
N VAL A 355 -3.57 19.15 28.81
CA VAL A 355 -2.48 18.20 28.48
C VAL A 355 -1.33 18.87 27.73
N LEU A 356 -1.61 19.85 26.87
CA LEU A 356 -0.58 20.64 26.19
C LEU A 356 0.24 21.51 27.16
N GLU A 357 -0.37 22.00 28.23
CA GLU A 357 0.34 22.67 29.32
C GLU A 357 1.26 21.70 30.07
N GLN A 358 0.76 20.49 30.39
CA GLN A 358 1.55 19.48 31.08
C GLN A 358 2.83 19.08 30.29
N VAL A 359 2.78 19.04 28.94
CA VAL A 359 3.93 18.74 28.10
C VAL A 359 4.68 20.02 27.65
N ALA A 360 4.41 21.17 28.25
CA ALA A 360 5.05 22.46 27.94
C ALA A 360 4.95 22.87 26.45
N LEU A 361 3.86 22.49 25.76
CA LEU A 361 3.65 22.81 24.34
C LEU A 361 2.63 23.94 24.14
N TRP A 362 1.71 24.15 25.08
CA TRP A 362 0.68 25.20 25.00
C TRP A 362 1.21 26.62 24.82
N PRO A 363 2.30 27.06 25.49
CA PRO A 363 2.85 28.40 25.29
C PRO A 363 3.23 28.70 23.84
N LEU A 364 3.66 27.69 23.09
CA LEU A 364 3.97 27.82 21.68
C LEU A 364 2.69 27.85 20.84
N ILE A 365 1.77 26.90 21.07
CA ILE A 365 0.55 26.73 20.25
C ILE A 365 -0.34 27.97 20.36
N ARG A 366 -0.49 28.58 21.56
CA ARG A 366 -1.31 29.78 21.75
C ARG A 366 -0.79 31.00 20.97
N GLN A 367 0.50 31.00 20.55
CA GLN A 367 1.08 32.09 19.74
C GLN A 367 0.82 31.90 18.26
N LEU A 368 0.39 30.69 17.83
CA LEU A 368 0.04 30.44 16.45
C LEU A 368 -1.26 31.14 16.07
N PRO A 369 -1.40 31.69 14.86
CA PRO A 369 -2.56 32.47 14.44
C PRO A 369 -3.91 31.77 14.62
N LYS A 370 -3.93 30.42 14.49
CA LYS A 370 -5.13 29.59 14.64
C LYS A 370 -5.14 28.74 15.92
N GLY A 371 -4.15 28.87 16.81
CA GLY A 371 -4.06 28.10 18.05
C GLY A 371 -4.19 26.58 17.81
N LEU A 372 -5.16 25.94 18.50
CA LEU A 372 -5.46 24.50 18.34
C LEU A 372 -5.89 24.11 16.92
N GLU A 373 -6.51 25.03 16.18
CA GLU A 373 -6.97 24.81 14.80
C GLU A 373 -5.86 25.05 13.76
N THR A 374 -4.61 25.19 14.20
CA THR A 374 -3.47 25.26 13.29
C THR A 374 -3.30 23.93 12.57
N GLU A 375 -3.37 23.97 11.25
CA GLU A 375 -3.18 22.80 10.40
C GLU A 375 -1.73 22.35 10.40
N LEU A 376 -1.53 21.07 10.67
CA LEU A 376 -0.25 20.41 10.52
C LEU A 376 -0.17 19.83 9.10
N GLY A 377 0.87 20.23 8.35
CA GLY A 377 1.15 19.68 7.03
C GLY A 377 1.55 18.20 7.08
N GLU A 378 1.77 17.64 5.90
CA GLU A 378 2.27 16.27 5.79
C GLU A 378 3.53 16.09 6.68
N ARG A 379 3.55 15.02 7.48
CA ARG A 379 4.60 14.69 8.45
C ARG A 379 4.85 15.73 9.53
N GLY A 380 3.84 16.56 9.89
CA GLY A 380 3.96 17.56 10.94
C GLY A 380 4.76 18.80 10.53
N LEU A 381 4.78 19.14 9.24
CA LEU A 381 5.36 20.40 8.76
C LEU A 381 4.81 21.57 9.58
N GLY A 382 5.71 22.31 10.21
CA GLY A 382 5.39 23.44 11.12
C GLY A 382 5.78 23.20 12.59
N LEU A 383 6.09 21.95 12.99
CA LEU A 383 6.58 21.61 14.32
C LEU A 383 7.98 20.96 14.23
N SER A 384 8.85 21.29 15.18
CA SER A 384 10.15 20.62 15.32
C SER A 384 9.99 19.18 15.83
N GLY A 385 11.04 18.34 15.72
CA GLY A 385 11.02 16.97 16.23
C GLY A 385 10.63 16.88 17.70
N GLY A 386 11.21 17.73 18.56
CA GLY A 386 10.87 17.79 19.98
C GLY A 386 9.44 18.28 20.25
N GLN A 387 8.90 19.14 19.41
CA GLN A 387 7.50 19.57 19.50
C GLN A 387 6.55 18.43 19.10
N LEU A 388 6.91 17.62 18.09
CA LEU A 388 6.17 16.43 17.70
C LEU A 388 6.20 15.36 18.80
N SER A 389 7.35 15.13 19.44
CA SER A 389 7.46 14.19 20.57
C SER A 389 6.59 14.65 21.75
N ARG A 390 6.55 15.94 22.06
CA ARG A 390 5.66 16.49 23.10
C ARG A 390 4.18 16.38 22.73
N LEU A 391 3.83 16.55 21.46
CA LEU A 391 2.47 16.30 20.97
C LEU A 391 2.05 14.84 21.12
N ALA A 392 2.99 13.91 20.88
CA ALA A 392 2.77 12.48 21.10
C ALA A 392 2.60 12.14 22.58
N LEU A 393 3.37 12.77 23.48
CA LEU A 393 3.18 12.63 24.93
C LEU A 393 1.82 13.17 25.38
N ALA A 394 1.35 14.29 24.81
CA ALA A 394 0.00 14.80 25.08
C ALA A 394 -1.08 13.78 24.70
N ARG A 395 -0.90 13.04 23.58
CA ARG A 395 -1.81 11.94 23.21
C ARG A 395 -1.82 10.80 24.23
N LEU A 396 -0.66 10.45 24.80
CA LEU A 396 -0.59 9.44 25.85
C LEU A 396 -1.36 9.87 27.11
N LEU A 397 -1.21 11.14 27.51
CA LEU A 397 -1.90 11.68 28.67
C LEU A 397 -3.41 11.72 28.51
N LEU A 398 -3.91 12.07 27.32
CA LEU A 398 -5.35 12.07 27.02
C LEU A 398 -6.02 10.70 27.21
N ARG A 399 -5.26 9.60 27.08
CA ARG A 399 -5.77 8.23 27.23
C ARG A 399 -5.63 7.68 28.64
N ASP A 400 -4.80 8.30 29.48
CA ASP A 400 -4.50 7.88 30.86
C ASP A 400 -4.18 6.38 31.03
N ASN A 401 -3.33 5.86 30.14
CA ASN A 401 -3.00 4.43 30.10
C ASN A 401 -2.08 4.04 31.29
N PRO A 402 -2.34 2.90 31.98
CA PRO A 402 -1.48 2.43 33.09
C PRO A 402 -0.15 1.79 32.63
N VAL A 403 -0.01 1.48 31.33
CA VAL A 403 1.22 0.94 30.73
C VAL A 403 1.70 1.89 29.66
N TRP A 404 2.99 2.22 29.67
CA TRP A 404 3.63 3.01 28.62
C TRP A 404 4.76 2.22 27.99
N LEU A 405 4.73 2.13 26.66
CA LEU A 405 5.77 1.54 25.82
C LEU A 405 6.30 2.64 24.90
N LEU A 406 7.54 3.06 25.11
CA LEU A 406 8.13 4.19 24.39
C LEU A 406 9.36 3.70 23.60
N ASP A 407 9.37 3.95 22.29
CA ASP A 407 10.45 3.56 21.38
C ASP A 407 11.25 4.80 20.97
N GLU A 408 12.38 5.01 21.61
CA GLU A 408 13.35 6.09 21.35
C GLU A 408 12.72 7.51 21.30
N PRO A 409 12.01 7.98 22.33
CA PRO A 409 11.26 9.24 22.32
C PRO A 409 12.11 10.48 22.13
N THR A 410 13.42 10.39 22.34
CA THR A 410 14.38 11.50 22.22
C THR A 410 15.37 11.33 21.05
N ALA A 411 15.19 10.32 20.21
CA ALA A 411 16.05 10.10 19.06
C ALA A 411 16.04 11.31 18.11
N HIS A 412 17.21 11.71 17.64
CA HIS A 412 17.42 12.81 16.70
C HIS A 412 17.03 14.22 17.24
N LEU A 413 16.92 14.37 18.56
CA LEU A 413 16.69 15.66 19.20
C LEU A 413 18.01 16.26 19.68
N ASP A 414 18.03 17.59 19.80
CA ASP A 414 19.13 18.29 20.46
C ASP A 414 19.11 18.01 21.98
N ALA A 415 20.24 18.21 22.65
CA ALA A 415 20.43 17.86 24.05
C ALA A 415 19.41 18.56 24.97
N ASP A 416 19.15 19.85 24.76
CA ASP A 416 18.25 20.63 25.60
C ASP A 416 16.81 20.13 25.49
N THR A 417 16.39 19.79 24.26
CA THR A 417 15.06 19.22 24.00
C THR A 417 14.94 17.80 24.57
N ALA A 418 16.00 16.97 24.47
CA ALA A 418 16.01 15.63 25.04
C ALA A 418 15.91 15.66 26.56
N GLU A 419 16.66 16.57 27.24
CA GLU A 419 16.59 16.78 28.68
C GLU A 419 15.17 17.20 29.14
N LEU A 420 14.54 18.13 28.40
CA LEU A 420 13.16 18.51 28.66
C LEU A 420 12.20 17.31 28.56
N ILE A 421 12.33 16.47 27.54
CA ILE A 421 11.48 15.27 27.39
C ILE A 421 11.74 14.27 28.51
N HIS A 422 12.99 14.05 28.91
CA HIS A 422 13.32 13.16 30.03
C HIS A 422 12.68 13.66 31.32
N ALA A 423 12.77 14.97 31.65
CA ALA A 423 12.12 15.55 32.82
C ALA A 423 10.58 15.42 32.76
N LEU A 424 9.97 15.54 31.57
CA LEU A 424 8.54 15.29 31.39
C LEU A 424 8.20 13.81 31.62
N LEU A 425 8.98 12.88 31.09
CA LEU A 425 8.78 11.44 31.27
C LEU A 425 8.90 11.04 32.72
N GLU A 426 9.92 11.52 33.44
CA GLU A 426 10.10 11.29 34.87
C GLU A 426 8.85 11.65 35.68
N ARG A 427 8.30 12.84 35.44
CA ARG A 427 7.14 13.35 36.14
C ARG A 427 5.84 12.63 35.74
N LEU A 428 5.63 12.40 34.44
CA LEU A 428 4.37 11.94 33.89
C LEU A 428 4.22 10.42 33.94
N SER A 429 5.31 9.66 34.07
CA SER A 429 5.28 8.19 34.17
C SER A 429 5.05 7.66 35.58
N GLN A 430 4.99 8.53 36.58
CA GLN A 430 4.76 8.09 37.96
C GLN A 430 3.45 7.30 38.08
N GLY A 431 3.53 6.15 38.81
CA GLY A 431 2.41 5.25 38.98
C GLY A 431 2.04 4.39 37.75
N ARG A 432 2.84 4.42 36.68
CA ARG A 432 2.63 3.64 35.46
C ARG A 432 3.77 2.62 35.28
N THR A 433 3.44 1.46 34.74
CA THR A 433 4.47 0.51 34.28
C THR A 433 5.03 1.02 32.95
N LEU A 434 6.33 1.35 32.93
CA LEU A 434 7.00 1.95 31.77
C LEU A 434 8.12 1.03 31.25
N LEU A 435 8.10 0.78 29.93
CA LEU A 435 9.25 0.27 29.20
C LEU A 435 9.67 1.32 28.17
N LEU A 436 10.89 1.84 28.35
CA LEU A 436 11.49 2.86 27.49
C LEU A 436 12.69 2.26 26.74
N VAL A 437 12.63 2.25 25.44
CA VAL A 437 13.80 1.92 24.61
C VAL A 437 14.63 3.19 24.43
N SER A 438 15.93 3.11 24.76
CA SER A 438 16.89 4.18 24.51
C SER A 438 18.27 3.64 24.14
N HIS A 439 18.97 4.36 23.28
CA HIS A 439 20.38 4.15 22.99
C HIS A 439 21.29 4.98 23.90
N ASP A 440 20.80 6.06 24.44
CA ASP A 440 21.48 6.96 25.36
C ASP A 440 20.84 6.87 26.75
N LEU A 441 21.66 6.76 27.77
CA LEU A 441 21.23 6.73 29.17
C LEU A 441 21.32 8.10 29.87
N GLN A 442 21.85 9.12 29.19
CA GLN A 442 21.96 10.45 29.76
C GLN A 442 20.56 11.00 30.11
N GLY A 443 20.40 11.48 31.34
CA GLY A 443 19.12 12.02 31.83
C GLY A 443 18.05 10.96 32.12
N LEU A 444 18.41 9.67 32.21
CA LEU A 444 17.51 8.57 32.57
C LEU A 444 17.79 8.00 33.97
N ASP A 445 18.53 8.72 34.83
CA ASP A 445 18.84 8.32 36.22
C ASP A 445 17.59 8.13 37.11
N TRP A 446 16.44 8.66 36.66
CA TRP A 446 15.15 8.49 37.31
C TRP A 446 14.50 7.10 37.03
N ALA A 447 15.02 6.32 36.07
CA ALA A 447 14.54 4.98 35.80
C ALA A 447 14.92 4.03 36.95
N ASP A 448 14.00 3.15 37.30
CA ASP A 448 14.21 2.23 38.43
C ASP A 448 15.21 1.13 38.07
N ARG A 449 15.33 0.78 36.76
CA ARG A 449 16.22 -0.26 36.26
C ARG A 449 16.55 -0.11 34.76
N VAL A 450 17.79 -0.49 34.42
CA VAL A 450 18.23 -0.61 33.03
C VAL A 450 18.43 -2.07 32.68
N VAL A 451 17.91 -2.53 31.56
CA VAL A 451 18.06 -3.91 31.05
C VAL A 451 18.74 -3.86 29.70
N THR A 452 19.86 -4.55 29.54
CA THR A 452 20.59 -4.61 28.25
C THR A 452 20.20 -5.87 27.48
N LEU A 453 19.63 -5.69 26.30
CA LEU A 453 19.30 -6.80 25.39
C LEU A 453 20.52 -7.20 24.56
N GLY A 454 20.71 -8.52 24.37
CA GLY A 454 21.78 -9.08 23.53
C GLY A 454 23.08 -9.45 24.30
N GLN A 455 23.12 -9.27 25.62
CA GLN A 455 24.10 -9.89 26.48
C GLN A 455 23.41 -10.99 27.30
N SER A 456 23.86 -12.25 27.20
CA SER A 456 23.50 -13.27 28.17
C SER A 456 23.85 -12.71 29.56
N GLU A 457 22.91 -12.74 30.51
CA GLU A 457 23.20 -12.42 31.92
C GLU A 457 24.36 -13.35 32.41
N GLN A 458 25.59 -12.87 32.35
CA GLN A 458 26.60 -13.35 33.28
C GLN A 458 26.12 -12.82 34.64
N ARG A 459 25.60 -13.74 35.46
CA ARG A 459 25.43 -13.55 36.90
C ARG A 459 26.66 -12.84 37.44
N LEU A 460 26.50 -11.60 37.84
CA LEU A 460 27.34 -11.00 38.84
C LEU A 460 27.05 -11.75 40.15
N GLU A 461 27.73 -12.89 40.36
CA GLU A 461 27.90 -13.43 41.68
C GLU A 461 28.63 -12.36 42.49
N ALA A 462 27.96 -11.91 43.53
CA ALA A 462 28.55 -11.07 44.55
C ALA A 462 29.85 -11.73 45.03
N ALA A 463 30.94 -11.07 44.75
CA ALA A 463 32.19 -11.35 45.49
C ALA A 463 32.03 -10.73 46.88
N ASP A 464 31.52 -11.53 47.81
CA ASP A 464 31.87 -11.38 49.21
C ASP A 464 33.34 -11.72 49.37
N VAL A 465 34.19 -10.76 49.73
CA VAL A 465 35.23 -10.82 50.75
C VAL A 465 35.58 -9.41 51.19
#